data_d052e336e69de8d7381db85e1e1b941b
#
_entry.id   d052e336e69de8d7381db85e1e1b941b
#
_cell.length_a   1.000
_cell.length_b   1.000
_cell.length_c   1.000
_cell.angle_alpha   90.00
_cell.angle_beta   90.00
_cell.angle_gamma   90.00
#
_symmetry.space_group_name_H-M   'P 1'
#
loop_
_entity.id
_entity.type
_entity.pdbx_description
1 polymer ?
#
loop_
_entity_poly.entity_id
_entity_poly.type
_entity_poly.pdbx_seq_one_letter_code
_entity_poly.pdbx_strand_id
1 'polypeptide(L)'
;SGFIGLDVANGYTIKFVDAVKKLRDKCPHATIAAGNVVTADMTQELILAGADIVKVGIGPGSVCTTRIKTGIGYPQLSAVIECADAAHGLNAHIIADGGCTSSGDIVKAFAGGADFVMIGGMLAGHDECDGKLEDGVMKFYGMASESAMTRHNNHNDCLLYTSDAADDGLS
;
A
#
# COMPACT_ATOMS: atom_id res chain seq x y z
N SER A 1 14.09 -4.67 18.36
CA SER A 1 13.41 -3.76 17.42
C SER A 1 12.91 -4.57 16.25
N GLY A 2 11.62 -4.47 15.95
CA GLY A 2 10.95 -5.15 14.85
C GLY A 2 10.38 -4.14 13.85
N PHE A 3 10.13 -4.59 12.63
CA PHE A 3 9.40 -3.86 11.61
C PHE A 3 7.97 -4.42 11.54
N ILE A 4 6.96 -3.56 11.57
CA ILE A 4 5.55 -3.97 11.52
C ILE A 4 4.86 -3.17 10.43
N GLY A 5 4.23 -3.85 9.47
CA GLY A 5 3.40 -3.24 8.44
C GLY A 5 1.91 -3.37 8.77
N LEU A 6 1.20 -2.26 8.77
CA LEU A 6 -0.26 -2.19 8.75
C LEU A 6 -0.69 -1.78 7.34
N ASP A 7 -1.23 -2.72 6.60
CA ASP A 7 -1.58 -2.55 5.19
C ASP A 7 -3.08 -2.74 4.97
N VAL A 8 -3.73 -1.69 4.48
CA VAL A 8 -5.15 -1.68 4.13
C VAL A 8 -5.35 -0.96 2.80
N ALA A 9 -6.38 -1.36 2.05
CA ALA A 9 -6.72 -0.70 0.78
C ALA A 9 -7.15 0.76 0.97
N ASN A 10 -7.74 1.08 2.13
CA ASN A 10 -8.23 2.42 2.48
C ASN A 10 -7.80 2.83 3.89
N GLY A 11 -6.74 3.63 3.98
CA GLY A 11 -6.19 4.15 5.23
C GLY A 11 -6.96 5.31 5.87
N TYR A 12 -8.10 5.72 5.28
CA TYR A 12 -8.87 6.90 5.72
C TYR A 12 -9.91 6.63 6.80
N THR A 13 -9.94 5.42 7.37
CA THR A 13 -10.93 5.09 8.41
C THR A 13 -10.41 5.41 9.81
N ILE A 14 -11.30 5.91 10.67
CA ILE A 14 -10.99 6.16 12.09
C ILE A 14 -10.48 4.89 12.78
N LYS A 15 -11.06 3.74 12.43
CA LYS A 15 -10.63 2.44 12.98
C LYS A 15 -9.17 2.11 12.63
N PHE A 16 -8.70 2.52 11.45
CA PHE A 16 -7.33 2.30 11.04
C PHE A 16 -6.36 3.18 11.82
N VAL A 17 -6.67 4.46 11.99
CA VAL A 17 -5.89 5.39 12.82
C VAL A 17 -5.78 4.88 14.25
N ASP A 18 -6.90 4.44 14.83
CA ASP A 18 -6.92 3.85 16.18
C ASP A 18 -6.10 2.56 16.28
N ALA A 19 -6.06 1.75 15.21
CA ALA A 19 -5.22 0.56 15.18
C ALA A 19 -3.73 0.92 15.20
N VAL A 20 -3.32 1.96 14.46
CA VAL A 20 -1.93 2.47 14.48
C VAL A 20 -1.55 2.94 15.90
N LYS A 21 -2.41 3.74 16.55
CA LYS A 21 -2.22 4.20 17.93
C LYS A 21 -2.03 3.04 18.90
N LYS A 22 -2.96 2.07 18.88
CA LYS A 22 -2.90 0.87 19.73
C LYS A 22 -1.65 0.02 19.48
N LEU A 23 -1.19 -0.05 18.23
CA LEU A 23 0.03 -0.77 17.90
C LEU A 23 1.25 -0.05 18.45
N ARG A 24 1.33 1.27 18.30
CA ARG A 24 2.42 2.08 18.87
C ARG A 24 2.50 1.92 20.38
N ASP A 25 1.36 1.96 21.08
CA ASP A 25 1.32 1.76 22.54
C ASP A 25 1.84 0.38 22.96
N LYS A 26 1.53 -0.65 22.20
CA LYS A 26 1.97 -2.03 22.47
C LYS A 26 3.42 -2.30 22.07
N CYS A 27 3.90 -1.63 21.04
CA CYS A 27 5.21 -1.85 20.43
C CYS A 27 5.99 -0.54 20.30
N PRO A 28 6.37 0.11 21.42
CA PRO A 28 6.94 1.48 21.40
C PRO A 28 8.27 1.59 20.65
N HIS A 29 8.99 0.48 20.47
CA HIS A 29 10.30 0.44 19.81
C HIS A 29 10.28 -0.18 18.41
N ALA A 30 9.11 -0.54 17.90
CA ALA A 30 9.00 -1.08 16.55
C ALA A 30 8.96 0.05 15.51
N THR A 31 9.52 -0.20 14.35
CA THR A 31 9.29 0.65 13.17
C THR A 31 7.95 0.27 12.56
N ILE A 32 7.00 1.20 12.53
CA ILE A 32 5.64 0.99 12.03
C ILE A 32 5.48 1.65 10.66
N ALA A 33 5.19 0.84 9.65
CA ALA A 33 4.74 1.31 8.34
C ALA A 33 3.22 1.14 8.24
N ALA A 34 2.50 2.20 7.85
CA ALA A 34 1.04 2.20 7.77
C ALA A 34 0.53 2.82 6.45
N GLY A 35 -0.51 2.28 5.87
CA GLY A 35 -1.14 2.80 4.65
C GLY A 35 -2.22 1.86 4.12
N ASN A 36 -2.86 2.21 2.96
CA ASN A 36 -2.40 3.22 2.02
C ASN A 36 -3.22 4.51 2.10
N VAL A 37 -2.55 5.58 1.85
CA VAL A 37 -3.14 6.93 1.72
C VAL A 37 -2.52 7.66 0.52
N VAL A 38 -3.08 8.83 0.14
CA VAL A 38 -2.61 9.62 -1.01
C VAL A 38 -2.64 11.14 -0.77
N THR A 39 -2.93 11.58 0.45
CA THR A 39 -3.05 12.99 0.80
C THR A 39 -2.15 13.39 1.96
N ALA A 40 -1.71 14.66 1.98
CA ALA A 40 -0.90 15.22 3.04
C ALA A 40 -1.56 15.10 4.42
N ASP A 41 -2.85 15.46 4.52
CA ASP A 41 -3.59 15.47 5.78
C ASP A 41 -3.60 14.07 6.42
N MET A 42 -3.89 13.04 5.62
CA MET A 42 -3.96 11.68 6.15
C MET A 42 -2.57 11.10 6.43
N THR A 43 -1.55 11.52 5.69
CA THR A 43 -0.16 11.21 5.99
C THR A 43 0.22 11.77 7.36
N GLN A 44 -0.08 13.01 7.65
CA GLN A 44 0.15 13.63 8.97
C GLN A 44 -0.62 12.91 10.07
N GLU A 45 -1.89 12.57 9.84
CA GLU A 45 -2.73 11.87 10.83
C GLU A 45 -2.13 10.51 11.22
N LEU A 46 -1.64 9.73 10.25
CA LEU A 46 -1.00 8.43 10.53
C LEU A 46 0.32 8.60 11.28
N ILE A 47 1.13 9.60 10.95
CA ILE A 47 2.40 9.87 11.65
C ILE A 47 2.12 10.29 13.09
N LEU A 48 1.17 11.20 13.31
CA LEU A 48 0.76 11.62 14.65
C LEU A 48 0.12 10.48 15.46
N ALA A 49 -0.47 9.50 14.77
CA ALA A 49 -0.95 8.28 15.40
C ALA A 49 0.16 7.29 15.79
N GLY A 50 1.40 7.52 15.33
CA GLY A 50 2.57 6.73 15.69
C GLY A 50 3.20 5.92 14.55
N ALA A 51 2.83 6.16 13.29
CA ALA A 51 3.54 5.58 12.15
C ALA A 51 4.89 6.28 11.95
N ASP A 52 5.94 5.53 11.68
CA ASP A 52 7.27 6.04 11.30
C ASP A 52 7.38 6.19 9.77
N ILE A 53 6.64 5.37 9.06
CA ILE A 53 6.64 5.31 7.59
C ILE A 53 5.20 5.25 7.10
N VAL A 54 4.85 6.06 6.11
CA VAL A 54 3.52 6.02 5.49
C VAL A 54 3.59 5.43 4.10
N LYS A 55 2.74 4.45 3.81
CA LYS A 55 2.63 3.81 2.51
C LYS A 55 1.64 4.57 1.64
N VAL A 56 2.13 5.07 0.50
CA VAL A 56 1.44 6.02 -0.38
C VAL A 56 1.08 5.38 -1.71
N GLY A 57 -0.20 5.37 -2.03
CA GLY A 57 -0.71 4.90 -3.32
C GLY A 57 -2.08 4.24 -3.21
N ILE A 58 -3.04 4.71 -4.01
CA ILE A 58 -4.36 4.09 -4.17
C ILE A 58 -4.62 3.93 -5.66
N GLY A 59 -4.65 2.67 -6.11
CA GLY A 59 -4.95 2.30 -7.46
C GLY A 59 -3.83 2.44 -8.50
N PRO A 60 -2.54 2.72 -8.20
CA PRO A 60 -1.51 2.88 -9.22
C PRO A 60 -0.95 1.54 -9.72
N GLY A 61 -1.15 0.45 -9.00
CA GLY A 61 -0.61 -0.86 -9.35
C GLY A 61 -1.14 -1.39 -10.67
N SER A 62 -0.30 -2.10 -11.43
CA SER A 62 -0.66 -2.65 -12.75
C SER A 62 -1.77 -3.71 -12.68
N VAL A 63 -1.92 -4.37 -11.54
CA VAL A 63 -2.95 -5.39 -11.28
C VAL A 63 -4.11 -4.84 -10.43
N CYS A 64 -4.06 -3.56 -10.04
CA CYS A 64 -5.09 -2.93 -9.22
C CYS A 64 -6.31 -2.57 -10.07
N THR A 65 -7.49 -2.95 -9.60
CA THR A 65 -8.77 -2.69 -10.29
C THR A 65 -9.54 -1.51 -9.70
N THR A 66 -9.10 -0.93 -8.58
CA THR A 66 -9.78 0.13 -7.84
C THR A 66 -10.18 1.31 -8.74
N ARG A 67 -9.26 1.85 -9.54
CA ARG A 67 -9.56 2.98 -10.44
C ARG A 67 -10.59 2.64 -11.50
N ILE A 68 -10.58 1.41 -12.02
CA ILE A 68 -11.50 0.95 -13.06
C ILE A 68 -12.90 0.73 -12.47
N LYS A 69 -12.97 0.11 -11.28
CA LYS A 69 -14.24 -0.28 -10.66
C LYS A 69 -14.92 0.86 -9.92
N THR A 70 -14.17 1.73 -9.25
CA THR A 70 -14.74 2.80 -8.40
C THR A 70 -14.53 4.20 -8.94
N GLY A 71 -13.64 4.38 -9.90
CA GLY A 71 -13.17 5.71 -10.32
C GLY A 71 -12.29 6.42 -9.26
N ILE A 72 -12.01 5.77 -8.13
CA ILE A 72 -11.20 6.34 -7.06
C ILE A 72 -9.72 6.09 -7.35
N GLY A 73 -8.90 7.11 -7.17
CA GLY A 73 -7.46 7.04 -7.34
C GLY A 73 -6.84 8.42 -7.33
N TYR A 74 -5.51 8.46 -7.25
CA TYR A 74 -4.76 9.71 -7.28
C TYR A 74 -3.54 9.50 -8.18
N PRO A 75 -3.11 10.47 -9.00
CA PRO A 75 -1.88 10.35 -9.78
C PRO A 75 -0.68 10.10 -8.85
N GLN A 76 0.02 8.98 -9.06
CA GLN A 76 0.97 8.47 -8.08
C GLN A 76 2.11 9.45 -7.78
N LEU A 77 2.70 10.09 -8.80
CA LEU A 77 3.78 11.04 -8.56
C LEU A 77 3.31 12.27 -7.77
N SER A 78 2.09 12.75 -8.03
CA SER A 78 1.50 13.86 -7.27
C SER A 78 1.27 13.47 -5.82
N ALA A 79 0.76 12.25 -5.56
CA ALA A 79 0.58 11.74 -4.21
C ALA A 79 1.92 11.61 -3.47
N VAL A 80 2.96 11.11 -4.15
CA VAL A 80 4.31 10.99 -3.58
C VAL A 80 4.86 12.34 -3.16
N ILE A 81 4.80 13.35 -4.04
CA ILE A 81 5.30 14.70 -3.76
C ILE A 81 4.56 15.32 -2.55
N GLU A 82 3.25 15.25 -2.55
CA GLU A 82 2.41 15.83 -1.48
C GLU A 82 2.64 15.13 -0.14
N CYS A 83 2.64 13.80 -0.13
CA CYS A 83 2.82 13.03 1.10
C CYS A 83 4.26 13.07 1.61
N ALA A 84 5.26 13.16 0.74
CA ALA A 84 6.66 13.31 1.14
C ALA A 84 6.90 14.63 1.86
N ASP A 85 6.36 15.73 1.34
CA ASP A 85 6.45 17.05 1.99
C ASP A 85 5.86 17.00 3.40
N ALA A 86 4.67 16.41 3.54
CA ALA A 86 4.01 16.25 4.83
C ALA A 86 4.79 15.37 5.81
N ALA A 87 5.31 14.23 5.34
CA ALA A 87 6.03 13.29 6.18
C ALA A 87 7.39 13.83 6.64
N HIS A 88 8.16 14.42 5.72
CA HIS A 88 9.47 14.99 6.03
C HIS A 88 9.35 16.17 6.99
N GLY A 89 8.29 16.99 6.89
CA GLY A 89 7.99 18.05 7.84
C GLY A 89 7.77 17.54 9.28
N LEU A 90 7.39 16.28 9.45
CA LEU A 90 7.21 15.60 10.73
C LEU A 90 8.33 14.61 11.08
N ASN A 91 9.45 14.64 10.34
CA ASN A 91 10.60 13.76 10.51
C ASN A 91 10.25 12.26 10.38
N ALA A 92 9.33 11.95 9.48
CA ALA A 92 8.91 10.61 9.12
C ALA A 92 9.21 10.33 7.63
N HIS A 93 8.91 9.12 7.17
CA HIS A 93 9.26 8.63 5.84
C HIS A 93 8.03 8.18 5.05
N ILE A 94 8.19 8.05 3.72
CA ILE A 94 7.16 7.45 2.88
C ILE A 94 7.70 6.30 2.01
N ILE A 95 6.79 5.36 1.71
CA ILE A 95 6.98 4.33 0.70
C ILE A 95 6.07 4.67 -0.48
N ALA A 96 6.63 4.90 -1.67
CA ALA A 96 5.82 4.98 -2.89
C ALA A 96 5.42 3.56 -3.31
N ASP A 97 4.13 3.24 -3.21
CA ASP A 97 3.60 1.91 -3.45
C ASP A 97 2.77 1.86 -4.74
N GLY A 98 3.28 1.10 -5.71
CA GLY A 98 2.62 0.82 -6.97
C GLY A 98 2.94 1.81 -8.10
N GLY A 99 2.64 1.38 -9.32
CA GLY A 99 2.80 2.19 -10.54
C GLY A 99 4.19 2.16 -11.17
N CYS A 100 5.18 1.54 -10.53
CA CYS A 100 6.52 1.40 -11.11
C CYS A 100 6.57 0.17 -12.01
N THR A 101 6.77 0.39 -13.31
CA THR A 101 6.90 -0.64 -14.34
C THR A 101 8.27 -0.61 -15.02
N SER A 102 9.07 0.39 -14.72
CA SER A 102 10.41 0.59 -15.27
C SER A 102 11.34 1.23 -14.22
N SER A 103 12.65 1.17 -14.47
CA SER A 103 13.65 1.87 -13.64
C SER A 103 13.42 3.39 -13.62
N GLY A 104 12.94 3.96 -14.73
CA GLY A 104 12.60 5.38 -14.81
C GLY A 104 11.46 5.78 -13.85
N ASP A 105 10.50 4.90 -13.60
CA ASP A 105 9.43 5.17 -12.66
C ASP A 105 9.94 5.17 -11.21
N ILE A 106 10.86 4.26 -10.90
CA ILE A 106 11.55 4.22 -9.59
C ILE A 106 12.32 5.53 -9.35
N VAL A 107 13.09 5.98 -10.35
CA VAL A 107 13.83 7.25 -10.26
C VAL A 107 12.90 8.44 -10.04
N LYS A 108 11.75 8.48 -10.74
CA LYS A 108 10.73 9.53 -10.54
C LYS A 108 10.16 9.50 -9.12
N ALA A 109 9.90 8.32 -8.56
CA ALA A 109 9.39 8.20 -7.19
C ALA A 109 10.39 8.79 -6.17
N PHE A 110 11.67 8.44 -6.27
CA PHE A 110 12.71 9.03 -5.43
C PHE A 110 12.89 10.54 -5.67
N ALA A 111 12.86 10.99 -6.93
CA ALA A 111 12.94 12.42 -7.26
C ALA A 111 11.70 13.18 -6.73
N GLY A 112 10.54 12.54 -6.61
CA GLY A 112 9.34 13.07 -5.99
C GLY A 112 9.39 13.13 -4.47
N GLY A 113 10.43 12.59 -3.83
CA GLY A 113 10.64 12.61 -2.40
C GLY A 113 10.36 11.30 -1.67
N ALA A 114 10.08 10.20 -2.38
CA ALA A 114 9.94 8.91 -1.72
C ALA A 114 11.27 8.46 -1.08
N ASP A 115 11.20 7.98 0.15
CA ASP A 115 12.35 7.37 0.85
C ASP A 115 12.53 5.90 0.43
N PHE A 116 11.42 5.26 0.12
CA PHE A 116 11.37 3.86 -0.31
C PHE A 116 10.39 3.70 -1.48
N VAL A 117 10.63 2.69 -2.30
CA VAL A 117 9.74 2.32 -3.41
C VAL A 117 9.35 0.85 -3.27
N MET A 118 8.05 0.57 -3.28
CA MET A 118 7.53 -0.78 -3.29
C MET A 118 7.25 -1.21 -4.72
N ILE A 119 7.88 -2.30 -5.13
CA ILE A 119 7.75 -2.89 -6.46
C ILE A 119 7.21 -4.31 -6.36
N GLY A 120 6.34 -4.67 -7.30
CA GLY A 120 5.76 -6.01 -7.39
C GLY A 120 5.99 -6.63 -8.77
N GLY A 121 5.22 -6.16 -9.76
CA GLY A 121 5.26 -6.73 -11.12
C GLY A 121 6.64 -6.77 -11.79
N MET A 122 7.52 -5.83 -11.46
CA MET A 122 8.90 -5.83 -11.98
C MET A 122 9.73 -7.03 -11.50
N LEU A 123 9.37 -7.63 -10.36
CA LEU A 123 10.02 -8.81 -9.80
C LEU A 123 9.29 -10.11 -10.13
N ALA A 124 8.09 -10.04 -10.70
CA ALA A 124 7.32 -11.22 -11.08
C ALA A 124 8.09 -12.04 -12.11
N GLY A 125 8.19 -13.35 -11.86
CA GLY A 125 8.90 -14.28 -12.75
C GLY A 125 10.37 -14.52 -12.41
N HIS A 126 10.91 -13.89 -11.39
CA HIS A 126 12.23 -14.24 -10.85
C HIS A 126 12.14 -15.55 -10.04
N ASP A 127 13.25 -16.27 -9.93
CA ASP A 127 13.32 -17.56 -9.26
C ASP A 127 12.90 -17.51 -7.78
N GLU A 128 13.09 -16.38 -7.13
CA GLU A 128 12.74 -16.12 -5.75
C GLU A 128 11.25 -15.77 -5.54
N CYS A 129 10.48 -15.61 -6.64
CA CYS A 129 9.06 -15.32 -6.55
C CYS A 129 8.22 -16.55 -6.24
N ASP A 130 7.22 -16.38 -5.39
CA ASP A 130 6.27 -17.42 -5.00
C ASP A 130 5.20 -17.67 -6.10
N GLY A 131 5.63 -17.86 -7.32
CA GLY A 131 4.78 -18.11 -8.48
C GLY A 131 5.23 -19.32 -9.30
N LYS A 132 4.30 -19.99 -9.97
CA LYS A 132 4.63 -21.05 -10.93
C LYS A 132 4.43 -20.53 -12.34
N LEU A 133 5.40 -20.81 -13.21
CA LEU A 133 5.23 -20.64 -14.65
C LEU A 133 4.27 -21.70 -15.17
N GLU A 134 3.13 -21.28 -15.69
CA GLU A 134 2.19 -22.14 -16.42
C GLU A 134 2.19 -21.71 -17.89
N ASP A 135 2.58 -22.59 -18.78
CA ASP A 135 2.71 -22.34 -20.23
C ASP A 135 3.55 -21.10 -20.59
N GLY A 136 4.63 -20.85 -19.85
CA GLY A 136 5.51 -19.70 -20.06
C GLY A 136 4.94 -18.36 -19.55
N VAL A 137 3.82 -18.38 -18.83
CA VAL A 137 3.17 -17.19 -18.25
C VAL A 137 3.23 -17.27 -16.74
N MET A 138 3.73 -16.21 -16.11
CA MET A 138 3.68 -16.05 -14.66
C MET A 138 2.38 -15.34 -14.27
N LYS A 139 1.56 -16.00 -13.46
CA LYS A 139 0.36 -15.39 -12.88
C LYS A 139 0.71 -14.72 -11.57
N PHE A 140 0.45 -13.44 -11.44
CA PHE A 140 0.55 -12.69 -10.19
C PHE A 140 -0.74 -11.88 -9.95
N TYR A 141 -0.99 -11.50 -8.71
CA TYR A 141 -2.25 -10.90 -8.28
C TYR A 141 -2.00 -9.71 -7.34
N GLY A 142 -2.95 -8.77 -7.28
CA GLY A 142 -2.95 -7.68 -6.30
C GLY A 142 -3.32 -8.19 -4.90
N MET A 143 -2.77 -7.58 -3.86
CA MET A 143 -3.02 -7.99 -2.46
C MET A 143 -4.47 -7.81 -2.02
N ALA A 144 -5.22 -6.89 -2.61
CA ALA A 144 -6.66 -6.68 -2.37
C ALA A 144 -7.57 -7.46 -3.35
N SER A 145 -7.05 -8.45 -4.07
CA SER A 145 -7.83 -9.25 -5.00
C SER A 145 -8.43 -10.49 -4.34
N GLU A 146 -9.51 -11.01 -4.91
CA GLU A 146 -10.13 -12.28 -4.50
C GLU A 146 -9.12 -13.43 -4.45
N SER A 147 -8.20 -13.48 -5.42
CA SER A 147 -7.11 -14.46 -5.46
C SER A 147 -6.18 -14.38 -4.25
N ALA A 148 -5.85 -13.16 -3.80
CA ALA A 148 -5.04 -12.95 -2.61
C ALA A 148 -5.79 -13.38 -1.35
N MET A 149 -7.07 -13.03 -1.25
CA MET A 149 -7.91 -13.39 -0.11
C MET A 149 -8.08 -14.89 0.02
N THR A 150 -8.34 -15.59 -1.07
CA THR A 150 -8.45 -17.06 -1.08
C THR A 150 -7.14 -17.73 -0.66
N ARG A 151 -5.99 -17.14 -1.01
CA ARG A 151 -4.67 -17.72 -0.73
C ARG A 151 -4.19 -17.46 0.70
N HIS A 152 -4.47 -16.28 1.24
CA HIS A 152 -3.91 -15.82 2.52
C HIS A 152 -4.90 -15.87 3.68
N ASN A 153 -6.20 -15.94 3.42
CA ASN A 153 -7.24 -16.01 4.43
C ASN A 153 -8.01 -17.34 4.34
N ASN A 154 -7.55 -18.31 5.10
CA ASN A 154 -8.28 -19.56 5.31
C ASN A 154 -9.45 -19.38 6.27
N HIS A 155 -10.52 -18.76 5.94
CA HIS A 155 -11.73 -18.54 6.75
C HIS A 155 -11.86 -17.17 7.41
N ASN A 156 -12.53 -16.26 6.73
CA ASN A 156 -13.51 -15.38 7.40
C ASN A 156 -14.24 -14.55 6.34
N ASP A 157 -15.51 -14.86 6.16
CA ASP A 157 -16.49 -14.08 5.36
C ASP A 157 -16.51 -12.59 5.75
N CYS A 158 -16.04 -12.25 6.95
CA CYS A 158 -15.99 -10.88 7.46
C CYS A 158 -14.89 -10.00 6.81
N LEU A 159 -13.89 -10.60 6.20
CA LEU A 159 -12.81 -9.85 5.52
C LEU A 159 -13.17 -9.47 4.08
N LEU A 160 -14.10 -10.18 3.45
CA LEU A 160 -14.68 -9.80 2.16
C LEU A 160 -15.43 -8.46 2.24
N TYR A 161 -16.01 -8.13 3.39
CA TYR A 161 -16.69 -6.85 3.63
C TYR A 161 -15.77 -5.70 4.03
N THR A 162 -14.52 -5.98 4.33
CA THR A 162 -13.48 -4.96 4.63
C THR A 162 -12.48 -4.80 3.49
N SER A 163 -12.46 -5.72 2.54
CA SER A 163 -11.82 -5.47 1.28
C SER A 163 -12.59 -4.39 0.55
N ASP A 164 -11.86 -3.50 -0.07
CA ASP A 164 -12.39 -2.39 -0.85
C ASP A 164 -13.62 -2.86 -1.66
N ALA A 165 -14.78 -2.24 -1.42
CA ALA A 165 -16.00 -2.50 -2.20
C ALA A 165 -15.80 -2.39 -3.73
N ALA A 166 -14.65 -1.87 -4.15
CA ALA A 166 -14.19 -1.85 -5.52
C ALA A 166 -13.75 -3.21 -6.06
N ASP A 167 -13.27 -4.09 -5.19
CA ASP A 167 -12.85 -5.44 -5.59
C ASP A 167 -14.00 -6.45 -5.54
N ASP A 168 -15.06 -6.14 -4.80
CA ASP A 168 -16.32 -6.90 -4.78
C ASP A 168 -17.18 -6.50 -5.98
N GLY A 169 -16.91 -7.09 -7.12
CA GLY A 169 -17.65 -6.82 -8.34
C GLY A 169 -19.15 -6.68 -8.11
N LEU A 170 -19.62 -5.45 -8.03
CA LEU A 170 -21.01 -5.12 -8.29
C LEU A 170 -21.24 -5.34 -9.79
N SER A 171 -21.56 -6.59 -10.13
CA SER A 171 -22.17 -6.94 -11.40
C SER A 171 -23.64 -6.53 -11.40
#